data_899f88ca2f74a9b164983a04da161de0
#
_entry.id   899f88ca2f74a9b164983a04da161de0
#
_cell.length_a   1.000
_cell.length_b   1.000
_cell.length_c   1.000
_cell.angle_alpha   90.00
_cell.angle_beta   90.00
_cell.angle_gamma   90.00
#
_symmetry.space_group_name_H-M   'P 1'
#
loop_
_entity.id
_entity.type
_entity.pdbx_description
1 polymer ?
#
loop_
_entity_poly.entity_id
_entity_poly.type
_entity_poly.pdbx_seq_one_letter_code
_entity_poly.pdbx_strand_id
1 'polypeptide(L)'
;MNLSAIKHVPMSADAHGISEQEVVFRLRCGRADLHSCTLYYADRACRQTPVIFSSTPMKVVAQDEWFDYYEVILKSPYKRICYYFELDDGQEKLLYYSDFFAHQRVDDRSEYYQLPFNHRADIAEVPEWAKDAVVYNIFPDSFATARRAISGEPSECVWKGQTTHGKLGGSIKGITENLDYIKNLGFNCIYINPIFAAGEYHKYDLLDYFHIDPCFGTDEDFRLLVNA
;
A
#
# COMPACT_ATOMS: atom_id res chain seq x y z
N MET A 1 10.98 29.13 -0.97
CA MET A 1 10.46 27.75 -0.72
C MET A 1 11.60 26.78 -0.43
N ASN A 2 11.36 25.72 0.38
CA ASN A 2 12.33 24.66 0.66
C ASN A 2 12.20 23.51 -0.36
N LEU A 3 13.02 23.52 -1.38
CA LEU A 3 12.97 22.53 -2.47
C LEU A 3 13.18 21.09 -1.98
N SER A 4 13.97 20.89 -0.92
CA SER A 4 14.21 19.56 -0.35
C SER A 4 12.99 18.95 0.35
N ALA A 5 12.02 19.76 0.74
CA ALA A 5 10.78 19.33 1.36
C ALA A 5 9.69 18.96 0.33
N ILE A 6 9.85 19.45 -0.91
CA ILE A 6 8.90 19.19 -2.00
C ILE A 6 9.07 17.74 -2.46
N LYS A 7 7.97 17.00 -2.50
CA LYS A 7 7.96 15.60 -2.92
C LYS A 7 6.66 15.25 -3.64
N HIS A 8 6.82 14.57 -4.75
CA HIS A 8 5.77 13.90 -5.49
C HIS A 8 6.33 12.62 -6.12
N VAL A 9 5.61 11.52 -6.02
CA VAL A 9 6.01 10.24 -6.62
C VAL A 9 4.92 9.79 -7.59
N PRO A 10 5.20 9.75 -8.91
CA PRO A 10 4.21 9.30 -9.89
C PRO A 10 3.88 7.81 -9.69
N MET A 11 2.69 7.39 -10.10
CA MET A 11 2.21 6.00 -10.02
C MET A 11 2.31 5.41 -8.60
N SER A 12 1.99 6.23 -7.60
CA SER A 12 1.96 5.87 -6.19
C SER A 12 0.71 6.43 -5.51
N ALA A 13 0.68 6.51 -4.19
CA ALA A 13 -0.35 7.22 -3.45
C ALA A 13 -0.46 8.71 -3.84
N ASP A 14 0.60 9.30 -4.45
CA ASP A 14 0.60 10.70 -4.88
C ASP A 14 0.00 10.91 -6.28
N ALA A 15 -0.12 9.86 -7.11
CA ALA A 15 -0.76 9.93 -8.42
C ALA A 15 -1.37 8.57 -8.81
N HIS A 16 -2.70 8.44 -8.65
CA HIS A 16 -3.42 7.20 -8.96
C HIS A 16 -4.87 7.46 -9.34
N GLY A 17 -5.46 6.55 -10.12
CA GLY A 17 -6.88 6.55 -10.41
C GLY A 17 -7.72 6.06 -9.24
N ILE A 18 -8.80 6.77 -8.94
CA ILE A 18 -9.85 6.33 -8.01
C ILE A 18 -11.13 5.91 -8.74
N SER A 19 -11.27 6.35 -9.97
CA SER A 19 -12.24 5.84 -10.94
C SER A 19 -11.67 6.01 -12.36
N GLU A 20 -12.33 5.46 -13.36
CA GLU A 20 -11.90 5.63 -14.75
C GLU A 20 -11.87 7.09 -15.24
N GLN A 21 -12.49 8.00 -14.51
CA GLN A 21 -12.62 9.41 -14.85
C GLN A 21 -12.00 10.33 -13.80
N GLU A 22 -11.59 9.81 -12.65
CA GLU A 22 -11.07 10.60 -11.55
C GLU A 22 -9.68 10.10 -11.13
N VAL A 23 -8.76 11.04 -11.04
CA VAL A 23 -7.36 10.80 -10.66
C VAL A 23 -7.01 11.72 -9.52
N VAL A 24 -6.42 11.15 -8.47
CA VAL A 24 -5.82 11.90 -7.36
C VAL A 24 -4.43 12.33 -7.76
N PHE A 25 -4.10 13.59 -7.50
CA PHE A 25 -2.72 14.10 -7.51
C PHE A 25 -2.43 14.76 -6.18
N ARG A 26 -1.30 14.39 -5.58
CA ARG A 26 -0.80 14.90 -4.30
C ARG A 26 0.60 15.47 -4.45
N LEU A 27 0.90 16.48 -3.65
CA LEU A 27 2.24 17.04 -3.53
C LEU A 27 2.47 17.40 -2.07
N ARG A 28 3.59 16.97 -1.51
CA ARG A 28 4.06 17.39 -0.17
C ARG A 28 5.05 18.54 -0.31
N CYS A 29 4.96 19.53 0.57
CA CYS A 29 5.95 20.59 0.71
C CYS A 29 6.23 20.87 2.20
N GLY A 30 7.18 21.75 2.50
CA GLY A 30 7.42 22.22 3.87
C GLY A 30 6.19 22.94 4.43
N ARG A 31 6.05 22.89 5.75
CA ARG A 31 4.95 23.55 6.47
C ARG A 31 4.90 25.03 6.18
N ALA A 32 3.75 25.54 5.70
CA ALA A 32 3.51 26.94 5.33
C ALA A 32 4.54 27.51 4.32
N ASP A 33 5.14 26.67 3.50
CA ASP A 33 6.22 27.03 2.58
C ASP A 33 5.72 27.50 1.20
N LEU A 34 4.52 27.08 0.82
CA LEU A 34 3.88 27.50 -0.43
C LEU A 34 2.63 28.34 -0.19
N HIS A 35 2.50 29.42 -0.97
CA HIS A 35 1.28 30.21 -1.06
C HIS A 35 0.22 29.50 -1.93
N SER A 36 0.66 28.87 -3.03
CA SER A 36 -0.22 28.08 -3.89
C SER A 36 0.54 26.98 -4.64
N CYS A 37 -0.23 25.94 -5.01
CA CYS A 37 0.20 24.87 -5.89
C CYS A 37 -0.85 24.65 -6.97
N THR A 38 -0.42 24.55 -8.23
CA THR A 38 -1.28 24.34 -9.39
C THR A 38 -0.81 23.14 -10.19
N LEU A 39 -1.70 22.21 -10.46
CA LEU A 39 -1.46 21.09 -11.38
C LEU A 39 -1.72 21.53 -12.82
N TYR A 40 -0.74 21.33 -13.70
CA TYR A 40 -0.89 21.43 -15.14
C TYR A 40 -0.93 20.03 -15.74
N TYR A 41 -1.92 19.73 -16.58
CA TYR A 41 -2.16 18.39 -17.11
C TYR A 41 -2.64 18.41 -18.56
N ALA A 42 -2.29 17.36 -19.31
CA ALA A 42 -2.72 17.19 -20.70
C ALA A 42 -2.83 15.69 -21.06
N ASP A 43 -3.45 15.40 -22.22
CA ASP A 43 -3.38 14.07 -22.80
C ASP A 43 -1.94 13.73 -23.21
N ARG A 44 -1.36 12.73 -22.55
CA ARG A 44 -0.02 12.22 -22.89
C ARG A 44 0.09 11.81 -24.35
N ALA A 45 -1.00 11.34 -24.96
CA ALA A 45 -1.03 10.85 -26.35
C ALA A 45 -1.32 11.95 -27.38
N CYS A 46 -1.51 13.21 -26.95
CA CYS A 46 -1.74 14.30 -27.91
C CYS A 46 -0.57 14.43 -28.89
N ARG A 47 -0.88 14.71 -30.16
CA ARG A 47 0.14 14.90 -31.21
C ARG A 47 0.65 16.34 -31.30
N GLN A 48 0.01 17.26 -30.61
CA GLN A 48 0.32 18.68 -30.67
C GLN A 48 1.66 19.00 -29.98
N THR A 49 2.50 19.81 -30.64
CA THR A 49 3.77 20.30 -30.11
C THR A 49 3.85 21.81 -30.35
N PRO A 50 4.06 22.61 -29.29
CA PRO A 50 4.16 22.24 -27.89
C PRO A 50 2.81 21.70 -27.33
N VAL A 51 2.87 20.87 -26.27
CA VAL A 51 1.68 20.34 -25.59
C VAL A 51 0.89 21.48 -24.97
N ILE A 52 -0.42 21.53 -25.20
CA ILE A 52 -1.30 22.49 -24.52
C ILE A 52 -1.82 21.86 -23.24
N PHE A 53 -1.52 22.49 -22.10
CA PHE A 53 -1.95 22.05 -20.77
C PHE A 53 -3.18 22.82 -20.31
N SER A 54 -4.10 22.10 -19.70
CA SER A 54 -5.10 22.66 -18.79
C SER A 54 -4.48 22.75 -17.39
N SER A 55 -5.05 23.60 -16.53
CA SER A 55 -4.58 23.74 -15.16
C SER A 55 -5.72 23.69 -14.15
N THR A 56 -5.41 23.27 -12.93
CA THR A 56 -6.34 23.28 -11.80
C THR A 56 -5.57 23.55 -10.49
N PRO A 57 -6.12 24.42 -9.61
CA PRO A 57 -5.49 24.66 -8.32
C PRO A 57 -5.62 23.43 -7.41
N MET A 58 -4.58 23.19 -6.62
CA MET A 58 -4.57 22.18 -5.58
C MET A 58 -4.88 22.83 -4.22
N LYS A 59 -5.40 22.05 -3.28
CA LYS A 59 -5.76 22.51 -1.93
C LYS A 59 -4.98 21.74 -0.90
N VAL A 60 -4.63 22.37 0.21
CA VAL A 60 -4.08 21.70 1.39
C VAL A 60 -5.19 20.85 2.00
N VAL A 61 -5.00 19.55 2.05
CA VAL A 61 -5.96 18.56 2.59
C VAL A 61 -5.50 17.97 3.92
N ALA A 62 -4.20 18.00 4.19
CA ALA A 62 -3.63 17.54 5.45
C ALA A 62 -2.38 18.35 5.80
N GLN A 63 -2.05 18.36 7.07
CA GLN A 63 -0.91 19.08 7.62
C GLN A 63 -0.37 18.31 8.81
N ASP A 64 0.95 18.22 8.94
CA ASP A 64 1.62 17.73 10.14
C ASP A 64 2.57 18.81 10.69
N GLU A 65 3.45 18.45 11.62
CA GLU A 65 4.41 19.39 12.23
C GLU A 65 5.37 20.00 11.21
N TRP A 66 5.74 19.24 10.17
CA TRP A 66 6.81 19.58 9.22
C TRP A 66 6.33 19.88 7.82
N PHE A 67 5.15 19.36 7.41
CA PHE A 67 4.71 19.36 6.03
C PHE A 67 3.26 19.79 5.85
N ASP A 68 3.01 20.37 4.68
CA ASP A 68 1.69 20.56 4.09
C ASP A 68 1.53 19.57 2.92
N TYR A 69 0.30 19.02 2.77
CA TYR A 69 -0.06 18.09 1.72
C TYR A 69 -1.13 18.70 0.83
N TYR A 70 -0.74 19.05 -0.39
CA TYR A 70 -1.64 19.53 -1.42
C TYR A 70 -2.26 18.37 -2.18
N GLU A 71 -3.54 18.48 -2.49
CA GLU A 71 -4.27 17.46 -3.27
C GLU A 71 -5.24 18.11 -4.24
N VAL A 72 -5.46 17.43 -5.37
CA VAL A 72 -6.60 17.64 -6.27
C VAL A 72 -7.12 16.30 -6.78
N ILE A 73 -8.43 16.16 -6.81
CA ILE A 73 -9.10 15.07 -7.54
C ILE A 73 -9.46 15.64 -8.91
N LEU A 74 -8.71 15.24 -9.91
CA LEU A 74 -8.90 15.68 -11.29
C LEU A 74 -9.97 14.82 -11.96
N LYS A 75 -11.05 15.45 -12.43
CA LYS A 75 -11.97 14.83 -13.38
C LYS A 75 -11.42 15.02 -14.78
N SER A 76 -10.96 13.93 -15.39
CA SER A 76 -10.30 13.96 -16.68
C SER A 76 -10.90 12.96 -17.65
N PRO A 77 -11.12 13.35 -18.92
CA PRO A 77 -11.50 12.43 -19.97
C PRO A 77 -10.30 11.60 -20.48
N TYR A 78 -9.08 11.97 -20.07
CA TYR A 78 -7.86 11.34 -20.57
C TYR A 78 -7.54 10.06 -19.81
N LYS A 79 -7.30 8.99 -20.52
CA LYS A 79 -6.83 7.72 -19.96
C LYS A 79 -5.31 7.68 -19.73
N ARG A 80 -4.59 8.65 -20.28
CA ARG A 80 -3.15 8.82 -20.15
C ARG A 80 -2.86 10.29 -19.95
N ILE A 81 -2.17 10.62 -18.86
CA ILE A 81 -1.96 12.01 -18.47
C ILE A 81 -0.46 12.29 -18.38
N CYS A 82 -0.01 13.38 -18.99
CA CYS A 82 1.26 14.01 -18.66
C CYS A 82 0.99 15.28 -17.87
N TYR A 83 1.85 15.59 -16.89
CA TYR A 83 1.60 16.69 -15.97
C TYR A 83 2.87 17.22 -15.34
N TYR A 84 2.76 18.41 -14.75
CA TYR A 84 3.76 19.06 -13.89
C TYR A 84 3.04 19.98 -12.91
N PHE A 85 3.78 20.52 -11.93
CA PHE A 85 3.24 21.43 -10.93
C PHE A 85 3.84 22.83 -11.08
N GLU A 86 3.04 23.87 -10.86
CA GLU A 86 3.51 25.22 -10.59
C GLU A 86 3.42 25.48 -9.08
N LEU A 87 4.52 25.88 -8.49
CA LEU A 87 4.68 26.16 -7.07
C LEU A 87 4.95 27.65 -6.90
N ASP A 88 4.21 28.30 -6.00
CA ASP A 88 4.33 29.75 -5.72
C ASP A 88 4.48 29.93 -4.21
N ASP A 89 5.56 30.53 -3.75
CA ASP A 89 5.78 30.85 -2.33
C ASP A 89 5.48 32.33 -1.99
N GLY A 90 4.91 33.07 -2.96
CA GLY A 90 4.62 34.48 -2.84
C GLY A 90 5.79 35.42 -3.17
N GLN A 91 6.99 34.89 -3.39
CA GLN A 91 8.18 35.63 -3.83
C GLN A 91 8.64 35.19 -5.23
N GLU A 92 8.59 33.88 -5.48
CA GLU A 92 8.94 33.29 -6.78
C GLU A 92 7.98 32.18 -7.18
N LYS A 93 8.00 31.87 -8.48
CA LYS A 93 7.28 30.74 -9.06
C LYS A 93 8.27 29.77 -9.68
N LEU A 94 8.09 28.48 -9.37
CA LEU A 94 8.84 27.38 -9.96
C LEU A 94 7.91 26.35 -10.57
N LEU A 95 8.34 25.77 -11.65
CA LEU A 95 7.69 24.61 -12.29
C LEU A 95 8.45 23.35 -11.85
N TYR A 96 7.72 22.38 -11.29
CA TYR A 96 8.28 21.13 -10.80
C TYR A 96 7.95 19.98 -11.75
N TYR A 97 8.99 19.44 -12.33
CA TYR A 97 9.00 18.32 -13.28
C TYR A 97 9.47 17.02 -12.63
N SER A 98 9.67 15.98 -13.43
CA SER A 98 9.94 14.62 -12.92
C SER A 98 11.12 14.52 -11.96
N ASP A 99 12.17 15.31 -12.15
CA ASP A 99 13.38 15.29 -11.31
C ASP A 99 14.06 16.65 -11.11
N PHE A 100 13.45 17.75 -11.60
CA PHE A 100 14.04 19.08 -11.50
C PHE A 100 13.00 20.20 -11.38
N PHE A 101 13.49 21.41 -11.04
CA PHE A 101 12.72 22.65 -11.01
C PHE A 101 13.19 23.62 -12.08
N ALA A 102 12.25 24.37 -12.66
CA ALA A 102 12.54 25.37 -13.69
C ALA A 102 11.73 26.65 -13.49
N HIS A 103 12.29 27.80 -13.84
CA HIS A 103 11.56 29.08 -13.88
C HIS A 103 10.71 29.25 -15.13
N GLN A 104 11.02 28.52 -16.17
CA GLN A 104 10.32 28.59 -17.45
C GLN A 104 9.85 27.20 -17.88
N ARG A 105 8.79 27.19 -18.66
CA ARG A 105 8.24 25.97 -19.21
C ARG A 105 9.26 25.24 -20.08
N VAL A 106 9.39 23.95 -19.85
CA VAL A 106 10.15 23.03 -20.69
C VAL A 106 9.18 22.32 -21.62
N ASP A 107 9.49 22.30 -22.92
CA ASP A 107 8.60 21.71 -23.94
C ASP A 107 9.01 20.26 -24.33
N ASP A 108 10.00 19.69 -23.65
CA ASP A 108 10.38 18.28 -23.81
C ASP A 108 9.40 17.37 -23.06
N ARG A 109 8.77 16.47 -23.80
CA ARG A 109 7.75 15.55 -23.27
C ARG A 109 8.32 14.52 -22.29
N SER A 110 9.61 14.20 -22.39
CA SER A 110 10.27 13.27 -21.48
C SER A 110 10.38 13.79 -20.07
N GLU A 111 10.34 15.12 -19.91
CA GLU A 111 10.51 15.80 -18.62
C GLU A 111 9.22 15.89 -17.81
N TYR A 112 8.07 15.68 -18.43
CA TYR A 112 6.80 15.71 -17.69
C TYR A 112 6.62 14.44 -16.85
N TYR A 113 6.00 14.59 -15.68
CA TYR A 113 5.44 13.45 -14.97
C TYR A 113 4.45 12.69 -15.85
N GLN A 114 4.35 11.40 -15.67
CA GLN A 114 3.50 10.54 -16.47
C GLN A 114 2.57 9.70 -15.58
N LEU A 115 1.27 9.72 -15.87
CA LEU A 115 0.33 8.69 -15.50
C LEU A 115 -0.04 7.93 -16.78
N PRO A 116 0.60 6.77 -17.04
CA PRO A 116 0.54 6.13 -18.35
C PRO A 116 -0.82 5.53 -18.66
N PHE A 117 -1.56 5.09 -17.63
CA PHE A 117 -2.86 4.46 -17.78
C PHE A 117 -3.79 4.79 -16.60
N ASN A 118 -5.08 4.95 -16.89
CA ASN A 118 -6.18 5.04 -15.92
C ASN A 118 -7.38 4.27 -16.49
N HIS A 119 -7.24 2.96 -16.58
CA HIS A 119 -8.32 2.04 -16.95
C HIS A 119 -8.86 1.34 -15.71
N ARG A 120 -10.01 0.70 -15.82
CA ARG A 120 -10.61 -0.03 -14.70
C ARG A 120 -9.64 -1.07 -14.07
N ALA A 121 -8.82 -1.71 -14.90
CA ALA A 121 -7.84 -2.69 -14.44
C ALA A 121 -6.69 -2.08 -13.61
N ASP A 122 -6.46 -0.77 -13.72
CA ASP A 122 -5.40 -0.05 -13.01
C ASP A 122 -5.90 0.53 -11.68
N ILE A 123 -7.21 0.44 -11.41
CA ILE A 123 -7.84 0.97 -10.21
C ILE A 123 -7.88 -0.11 -9.15
N ALA A 124 -7.21 0.13 -8.02
CA ALA A 124 -7.26 -0.76 -6.87
C ALA A 124 -8.63 -0.65 -6.18
N GLU A 125 -9.43 -1.71 -6.27
CA GLU A 125 -10.67 -1.83 -5.52
C GLU A 125 -10.33 -2.38 -4.12
N VAL A 126 -10.21 -1.49 -3.14
CA VAL A 126 -9.97 -1.87 -1.75
C VAL A 126 -11.33 -2.07 -1.06
N PRO A 127 -11.64 -3.26 -0.54
CA PRO A 127 -12.90 -3.49 0.18
C PRO A 127 -12.94 -2.64 1.46
N GLU A 128 -14.15 -2.23 1.87
CA GLU A 128 -14.32 -1.31 3.01
C GLU A 128 -13.69 -1.85 4.31
N TRP A 129 -13.83 -3.16 4.57
CA TRP A 129 -13.25 -3.77 5.77
C TRP A 129 -11.72 -3.62 5.86
N ALA A 130 -11.02 -3.56 4.72
CA ALA A 130 -9.56 -3.47 4.69
C ALA A 130 -9.03 -2.07 5.06
N LYS A 131 -9.89 -1.04 4.99
CA LYS A 131 -9.52 0.34 5.34
C LYS A 131 -9.32 0.52 6.84
N ASP A 132 -10.06 -0.25 7.65
CA ASP A 132 -10.02 -0.20 9.11
C ASP A 132 -9.33 -1.44 9.70
N ALA A 133 -8.63 -2.23 8.88
CA ALA A 133 -7.98 -3.45 9.32
C ALA A 133 -6.77 -3.16 10.21
N VAL A 134 -6.82 -3.66 11.44
CA VAL A 134 -5.66 -3.75 12.34
C VAL A 134 -5.22 -5.20 12.38
N VAL A 135 -4.08 -5.47 11.76
CA VAL A 135 -3.65 -6.83 11.42
C VAL A 135 -2.76 -7.43 12.50
N TYR A 136 -3.12 -8.61 13.00
CA TYR A 136 -2.29 -9.45 13.86
C TYR A 136 -1.58 -10.50 13.01
N ASN A 137 -0.26 -10.42 12.91
CA ASN A 137 0.53 -11.36 12.14
C ASN A 137 0.90 -12.58 13.00
N ILE A 138 0.59 -13.78 12.54
CA ILE A 138 0.82 -15.04 13.26
C ILE A 138 1.67 -16.00 12.43
N PHE A 139 2.72 -16.53 13.05
CA PHE A 139 3.33 -17.78 12.65
C PHE A 139 2.80 -18.88 13.60
N PRO A 140 2.02 -19.87 13.13
CA PRO A 140 1.23 -20.75 13.99
C PRO A 140 2.06 -21.46 15.05
N ASP A 141 3.22 -22.00 14.70
CA ASP A 141 4.09 -22.76 15.62
C ASP A 141 4.45 -21.96 16.87
N SER A 142 4.68 -20.65 16.75
CA SER A 142 5.12 -19.81 17.86
C SER A 142 4.00 -19.07 18.58
N PHE A 143 2.73 -19.30 18.24
CA PHE A 143 1.61 -18.59 18.83
C PHE A 143 0.98 -19.36 20.00
N ALA A 144 0.20 -20.41 19.74
CA ALA A 144 -0.49 -21.16 20.79
C ALA A 144 -0.75 -22.61 20.38
N THR A 145 -0.66 -23.53 21.36
CA THR A 145 -1.14 -24.92 21.22
C THR A 145 -2.63 -25.03 21.54
N ALA A 146 -3.30 -26.09 21.07
CA ALA A 146 -4.71 -26.35 21.35
C ALA A 146 -5.03 -26.61 22.84
N ARG A 147 -4.08 -26.64 23.72
CA ARG A 147 -4.25 -26.91 25.16
C ARG A 147 -3.69 -25.83 26.08
N ARG A 148 -3.05 -24.81 25.52
CA ARG A 148 -2.45 -23.70 26.26
C ARG A 148 -2.67 -22.38 25.58
N ALA A 149 -3.13 -21.43 26.36
CA ALA A 149 -3.08 -20.03 25.95
C ALA A 149 -1.62 -19.57 25.97
N ILE A 150 -1.05 -19.27 24.81
CA ILE A 150 0.17 -18.46 24.62
C ILE A 150 1.39 -18.95 25.40
N SER A 151 1.81 -20.17 25.23
CA SER A 151 3.20 -20.65 25.35
C SER A 151 3.22 -22.14 25.03
N GLY A 152 3.78 -22.47 23.90
CA GLY A 152 3.83 -23.85 23.45
C GLY A 152 4.83 -24.68 24.23
N GLU A 153 4.51 -25.93 24.45
CA GLU A 153 5.49 -26.97 24.66
C GLU A 153 6.09 -27.32 23.30
N PRO A 154 7.37 -27.74 23.23
CA PRO A 154 7.97 -28.19 21.99
C PRO A 154 7.10 -29.26 21.31
N SER A 155 6.84 -29.08 20.04
CA SER A 155 6.08 -30.05 19.24
C SER A 155 6.94 -31.25 18.92
N GLU A 156 6.36 -32.47 18.97
CA GLU A 156 6.99 -33.70 18.46
C GLU A 156 6.92 -33.77 16.92
N CYS A 157 6.46 -32.69 16.27
CA CYS A 157 6.36 -32.66 14.82
C CYS A 157 7.75 -32.78 14.18
N VAL A 158 7.92 -33.82 13.39
CA VAL A 158 9.20 -34.16 12.74
C VAL A 158 9.17 -33.64 11.31
N TRP A 159 10.00 -32.64 11.03
CA TRP A 159 10.19 -32.08 9.71
C TRP A 159 11.23 -32.89 8.94
N LYS A 160 10.82 -33.58 7.87
CA LYS A 160 11.73 -34.42 7.05
C LYS A 160 12.63 -35.37 7.90
N GLY A 161 12.10 -35.95 8.97
CA GLY A 161 12.86 -36.83 9.85
C GLY A 161 13.87 -36.13 10.78
N GLN A 162 13.86 -34.79 10.83
CA GLN A 162 14.73 -34.02 11.71
C GLN A 162 13.93 -33.24 12.75
N THR A 163 14.27 -33.36 14.01
CA THR A 163 13.80 -32.43 15.05
C THR A 163 14.54 -31.11 14.88
N THR A 164 13.83 -30.06 14.48
CA THR A 164 14.41 -28.71 14.41
C THR A 164 14.24 -28.00 15.76
N HIS A 165 15.33 -27.38 16.22
CA HIS A 165 15.29 -26.53 17.41
C HIS A 165 14.27 -25.39 17.24
N GLY A 166 13.52 -25.05 18.29
CA GLY A 166 12.63 -23.89 18.33
C GLY A 166 11.18 -24.16 17.95
N LYS A 167 10.76 -25.39 17.71
CA LYS A 167 9.34 -25.71 17.51
C LYS A 167 8.61 -25.67 18.84
N LEU A 168 7.55 -24.84 18.88
CA LEU A 168 6.76 -24.62 20.09
C LEU A 168 5.43 -25.37 20.07
N GLY A 169 5.03 -25.94 18.94
CA GLY A 169 3.85 -26.78 18.78
C GLY A 169 2.54 -26.00 18.64
N GLY A 170 2.62 -24.75 18.31
CA GLY A 170 1.44 -23.95 17.98
C GLY A 170 0.70 -24.49 16.75
N SER A 171 -0.61 -24.32 16.72
CA SER A 171 -1.50 -24.92 15.74
C SER A 171 -2.64 -23.97 15.33
N ILE A 172 -3.32 -24.30 14.24
CA ILE A 172 -4.53 -23.59 13.79
C ILE A 172 -5.61 -23.63 14.86
N LYS A 173 -5.78 -24.77 15.52
CA LYS A 173 -6.71 -24.91 16.64
C LYS A 173 -6.33 -23.99 17.81
N GLY A 174 -5.04 -23.84 18.09
CA GLY A 174 -4.55 -22.89 19.08
C GLY A 174 -4.88 -21.43 18.72
N ILE A 175 -4.86 -21.07 17.45
CA ILE A 175 -5.31 -19.75 16.99
C ILE A 175 -6.81 -19.59 17.25
N THR A 176 -7.62 -20.57 16.85
CA THR A 176 -9.09 -20.55 17.06
C THR A 176 -9.46 -20.36 18.52
N GLU A 177 -8.82 -21.10 19.42
CA GLU A 177 -9.08 -21.03 20.87
C GLU A 177 -8.62 -19.71 21.52
N ASN A 178 -7.83 -18.89 20.80
CA ASN A 178 -7.30 -17.61 21.29
C ASN A 178 -7.77 -16.39 20.46
N LEU A 179 -8.85 -16.50 19.70
CA LEU A 179 -9.40 -15.38 18.93
C LEU A 179 -9.83 -14.21 19.83
N ASP A 180 -10.43 -14.49 20.97
CA ASP A 180 -10.83 -13.46 21.95
C ASP A 180 -9.64 -12.69 22.50
N TYR A 181 -8.49 -13.34 22.71
CA TYR A 181 -7.27 -12.66 23.10
C TYR A 181 -6.83 -11.65 22.03
N ILE A 182 -6.80 -12.05 20.76
CA ILE A 182 -6.43 -11.19 19.63
C ILE A 182 -7.41 -10.01 19.53
N LYS A 183 -8.70 -10.30 19.60
CA LYS A 183 -9.78 -9.29 19.55
C LYS A 183 -9.70 -8.30 20.70
N ASN A 184 -9.44 -8.77 21.93
CA ASN A 184 -9.34 -7.91 23.11
C ASN A 184 -8.10 -6.99 23.09
N LEU A 185 -7.08 -7.31 22.29
CA LEU A 185 -5.95 -6.43 22.02
C LEU A 185 -6.28 -5.33 20.99
N GLY A 186 -7.47 -5.37 20.37
CA GLY A 186 -7.90 -4.38 19.37
C GLY A 186 -7.63 -4.76 17.91
N PHE A 187 -7.20 -5.99 17.65
CA PHE A 187 -7.02 -6.48 16.28
C PHE A 187 -8.33 -7.02 15.73
N ASN A 188 -8.58 -6.79 14.44
CA ASN A 188 -9.78 -7.23 13.73
C ASN A 188 -9.49 -8.00 12.43
N CYS A 189 -8.22 -8.23 12.15
CA CYS A 189 -7.75 -9.00 11.01
C CYS A 189 -6.56 -9.87 11.41
N ILE A 190 -6.51 -11.11 10.94
CA ILE A 190 -5.39 -12.02 11.16
C ILE A 190 -4.67 -12.25 9.83
N TYR A 191 -3.34 -12.04 9.81
CA TYR A 191 -2.45 -12.48 8.75
C TYR A 191 -1.70 -13.72 9.22
N ILE A 192 -1.99 -14.86 8.62
CA ILE A 192 -1.34 -16.12 8.97
C ILE A 192 -0.16 -16.34 8.02
N ASN A 193 1.06 -16.51 8.58
CA ASN A 193 2.22 -16.94 7.81
C ASN A 193 1.97 -18.35 7.22
N PRO A 194 2.76 -18.80 6.21
CA PRO A 194 2.40 -19.96 5.42
C PRO A 194 2.02 -21.19 6.27
N ILE A 195 0.89 -21.81 5.95
CA ILE A 195 0.31 -22.95 6.67
C ILE A 195 0.15 -24.20 5.82
N PHE A 196 0.35 -24.08 4.51
CA PHE A 196 0.16 -25.19 3.60
C PHE A 196 1.32 -26.22 3.67
N ALA A 197 1.04 -27.43 3.21
CA ALA A 197 2.02 -28.52 3.21
C ALA A 197 3.32 -28.10 2.50
N ALA A 198 4.44 -28.22 3.20
CA ALA A 198 5.74 -27.76 2.74
C ALA A 198 6.87 -28.62 3.28
N GLY A 199 8.02 -28.55 2.63
CA GLY A 199 9.19 -29.36 3.00
C GLY A 199 9.95 -28.83 4.18
N GLU A 200 9.97 -27.50 4.38
CA GLU A 200 10.78 -26.84 5.41
C GLU A 200 9.92 -26.24 6.53
N TYR A 201 10.58 -25.92 7.63
CA TYR A 201 9.91 -25.33 8.81
C TYR A 201 9.18 -24.02 8.51
N HIS A 202 9.79 -23.14 7.74
CA HIS A 202 9.24 -21.81 7.40
C HIS A 202 8.04 -21.84 6.44
N LYS A 203 7.77 -22.99 5.79
CA LYS A 203 6.62 -23.22 4.88
C LYS A 203 6.56 -22.37 3.62
N TYR A 204 7.63 -21.63 3.26
CA TYR A 204 7.69 -20.87 2.01
C TYR A 204 8.06 -21.73 0.79
N ASP A 205 8.46 -22.98 0.98
CA ASP A 205 8.75 -24.00 -0.04
C ASP A 205 7.56 -24.93 -0.26
N LEU A 206 6.41 -24.36 -0.53
CA LEU A 206 5.12 -25.06 -0.68
C LEU A 206 5.20 -26.24 -1.64
N LEU A 207 4.67 -27.39 -1.20
CA LEU A 207 4.52 -28.61 -1.98
C LEU A 207 3.08 -28.80 -2.46
N ASP A 208 2.10 -28.33 -1.65
CA ASP A 208 0.68 -28.46 -1.95
C ASP A 208 -0.09 -27.23 -1.42
N TYR A 209 -0.77 -26.53 -2.30
CA TYR A 209 -1.59 -25.36 -1.98
C TYR A 209 -3.01 -25.70 -1.49
N PHE A 210 -3.40 -26.96 -1.51
CA PHE A 210 -4.78 -27.38 -1.23
C PHE A 210 -4.95 -28.00 0.15
N HIS A 211 -3.85 -28.31 0.84
CA HIS A 211 -3.89 -28.98 2.13
C HIS A 211 -3.05 -28.25 3.17
N ILE A 212 -3.59 -28.17 4.38
CA ILE A 212 -2.86 -27.66 5.53
C ILE A 212 -1.72 -28.61 5.90
N ASP A 213 -0.59 -28.04 6.29
CA ASP A 213 0.52 -28.85 6.79
C ASP A 213 0.13 -29.60 8.06
N PRO A 214 0.30 -30.94 8.11
CA PRO A 214 -0.09 -31.76 9.26
C PRO A 214 0.52 -31.29 10.60
N CYS A 215 1.64 -30.56 10.58
CA CYS A 215 2.24 -29.99 11.78
C CYS A 215 1.41 -28.87 12.41
N PHE A 216 0.53 -28.23 11.64
CA PHE A 216 -0.32 -27.15 12.14
C PHE A 216 -1.77 -27.56 12.36
N GLY A 217 -2.18 -28.71 11.84
CA GLY A 217 -3.56 -29.20 11.96
C GLY A 217 -4.09 -29.79 10.66
N THR A 218 -5.40 -29.71 10.52
CA THR A 218 -6.15 -30.25 9.38
C THR A 218 -6.86 -29.17 8.61
N ASP A 219 -7.33 -29.48 7.39
CA ASP A 219 -8.20 -28.59 6.60
C ASP A 219 -9.49 -28.24 7.36
N GLU A 220 -9.98 -29.17 8.19
CA GLU A 220 -11.16 -28.93 9.01
C GLU A 220 -10.87 -27.94 10.15
N ASP A 221 -9.70 -28.01 10.79
CA ASP A 221 -9.29 -27.02 11.78
C ASP A 221 -9.23 -25.62 11.16
N PHE A 222 -8.78 -25.51 9.93
CA PHE A 222 -8.77 -24.23 9.23
C PHE A 222 -10.19 -23.73 8.88
N ARG A 223 -11.10 -24.60 8.45
CA ARG A 223 -12.51 -24.22 8.27
C ARG A 223 -13.15 -23.72 9.55
N LEU A 224 -12.86 -24.37 10.68
CA LEU A 224 -13.35 -23.95 11.98
C LEU A 224 -12.80 -22.57 12.36
N LEU A 225 -11.52 -22.30 12.10
CA LEU A 225 -10.93 -20.98 12.34
C LEU A 225 -11.61 -19.87 11.51
N VAL A 226 -11.87 -20.13 10.24
CA VAL A 226 -12.51 -19.16 9.34
C VAL A 226 -13.98 -18.87 9.75
N ASN A 227 -14.65 -19.85 10.37
CA ASN A 227 -16.04 -19.71 10.80
C ASN A 227 -16.21 -19.13 12.21
N ALA A 228 -15.16 -19.04 13.00
CA ALA A 228 -15.16 -18.53 14.36
C ALA A 228 -14.94 -17.02 14.42
#